data_d7991547c339c5f4746633de2db1dd21
#
_entry.id   d7991547c339c5f4746633de2db1dd21
#
_cell.length_a   1.000
_cell.length_b   1.000
_cell.length_c   1.000
_cell.angle_alpha   90.00
_cell.angle_beta   90.00
_cell.angle_gamma   90.00
#
_symmetry.space_group_name_H-M   'P 1'
#
loop_
_entity.id
_entity.type
_entity.pdbx_description
1 polymer ?
#
loop_
_entity_poly.entity_id
_entity_poly.type
_entity_poly.pdbx_seq_one_letter_code
_entity_poly.pdbx_strand_id
1 'polypeptide(L)'
;MNRCRLLVIGTMAWLLTGCQAMPGFMPPAPQPVEPPTTFKILTYNTLHGLEVSKLWVRQVETDKQHKARFTLRIMQLAEAQPDVILLQEVNPLPVMAEDYVQALKQQGLDYAEVHQVDACGLRLAPGLAILPGLNNGLAILAKAPLTIRKLDGLKLSGPLGGCGDYAGVQFGELRYALLAEVTAPTTGMTYLVATMHLHSGIERDAKVLHELMEAHSQGRLQHYDQLMAELKMDEHRRQIELHTLMDALRQHQMHQHYAGVIFGGDLNFEVESPEYQQLGRAGFTDTAQIAVGMPMWNTYDPMSNPLAGHEEEALPPAFIEALAQEMKMDQDEAVKRYRHAIGMARRIDFLFSMAFMSNACLTQELFGKPAMMGDPSSSDHYGLLNTYSYQRRDCEQR
;
A
#
# COMPACT_ATOMS: atom_id res chain seq x y z
N MET A 1 58.38 -11.54 -31.94
CA MET A 1 59.57 -10.91 -32.48
C MET A 1 60.13 -10.04 -31.37
N ASN A 2 61.05 -10.58 -30.61
CA ASN A 2 62.49 -10.41 -30.59
C ASN A 2 62.96 -8.96 -30.67
N ARG A 3 63.54 -8.47 -29.58
CA ARG A 3 64.96 -8.11 -29.35
C ARG A 3 65.06 -7.42 -28.02
N CYS A 4 65.67 -8.04 -27.03
CA CYS A 4 67.11 -8.12 -26.74
C CYS A 4 67.80 -6.82 -26.35
N ARG A 5 68.22 -6.84 -25.10
CA ARG A 5 69.57 -6.61 -24.54
C ARG A 5 70.04 -5.18 -24.45
N LEU A 6 70.32 -4.75 -23.22
CA LEU A 6 71.73 -4.49 -22.87
C LEU A 6 71.93 -4.54 -21.33
N LEU A 7 72.93 -5.30 -21.01
CA LEU A 7 73.53 -5.46 -19.71
C LEU A 7 74.45 -4.25 -19.46
N VAL A 8 74.38 -3.58 -18.28
CA VAL A 8 75.50 -2.81 -17.77
C VAL A 8 75.66 -3.25 -16.31
N ILE A 9 76.81 -3.88 -16.09
CA ILE A 9 77.37 -4.25 -14.81
C ILE A 9 78.03 -2.98 -14.23
N GLY A 10 77.67 -2.58 -13.07
CA GLY A 10 78.28 -1.51 -12.34
C GLY A 10 78.20 -1.81 -10.84
N THR A 11 79.33 -2.10 -10.28
CA THR A 11 79.64 -2.54 -8.91
C THR A 11 79.37 -1.50 -7.84
N MET A 12 79.02 -2.01 -6.67
CA MET A 12 79.31 -1.52 -5.31
C MET A 12 78.55 -0.38 -4.70
N ALA A 13 77.78 -0.64 -3.67
CA ALA A 13 78.20 -0.33 -2.28
C ALA A 13 77.06 -0.64 -1.34
N TRP A 14 77.33 -1.36 -0.32
CA TRP A 14 76.50 -1.66 0.84
C TRP A 14 76.09 -0.39 1.57
N LEU A 15 74.76 -0.16 1.67
CA LEU A 15 74.14 0.60 2.75
C LEU A 15 72.95 -0.16 3.20
N LEU A 16 73.08 -0.95 4.24
CA LEU A 16 72.06 -1.49 5.08
C LEU A 16 71.38 -0.31 5.82
N THR A 17 70.40 0.32 5.20
CA THR A 17 69.39 1.13 5.91
C THR A 17 68.27 0.23 6.23
N GLY A 18 68.14 -0.17 7.50
CA GLY A 18 67.01 -0.93 7.99
C GLY A 18 65.70 -0.22 7.68
N CYS A 19 64.85 -0.82 6.81
CA CYS A 19 63.45 -0.49 6.75
C CYS A 19 62.83 -0.88 8.09
N GLN A 20 62.74 0.08 9.03
CA GLN A 20 61.78 -0.04 10.09
C GLN A 20 60.38 -0.03 9.41
N ALA A 21 59.73 -1.20 9.39
CA ALA A 21 58.32 -1.28 9.02
C ALA A 21 57.55 -0.38 9.99
N MET A 22 57.03 0.73 9.48
CA MET A 22 56.04 1.49 10.24
C MET A 22 54.92 0.53 10.61
N PRO A 23 54.46 0.50 11.88
CA PRO A 23 53.30 -0.28 12.24
C PRO A 23 52.16 0.16 11.31
N GLY A 24 51.72 -0.79 10.47
CA GLY A 24 50.62 -0.53 9.55
C GLY A 24 49.44 -0.03 10.37
N PHE A 25 48.93 1.12 10.00
CA PHE A 25 47.66 1.62 10.48
C PHE A 25 46.58 0.61 9.96
N MET A 26 46.29 -0.41 10.77
CA MET A 26 45.09 -1.20 10.53
C MET A 26 43.93 -0.24 10.74
N PRO A 27 43.06 -0.02 9.72
CA PRO A 27 41.81 0.68 9.97
C PRO A 27 41.11 -0.06 11.11
N PRO A 28 40.49 0.65 12.06
CA PRO A 28 39.74 0.02 13.13
C PRO A 28 38.76 -0.96 12.49
N ALA A 29 38.67 -2.17 13.02
CA ALA A 29 37.70 -3.16 12.57
C ALA A 29 36.30 -2.47 12.53
N PRO A 30 35.54 -2.64 11.46
CA PRO A 30 34.22 -2.05 11.41
C PRO A 30 33.48 -2.46 12.68
N GLN A 31 33.04 -1.46 13.43
CA GLN A 31 32.23 -1.71 14.63
C GLN A 31 31.02 -2.51 14.18
N PRO A 32 30.60 -3.57 14.91
CA PRO A 32 29.39 -4.27 14.62
C PRO A 32 28.25 -3.23 14.60
N VAL A 33 27.64 -3.03 13.45
CA VAL A 33 26.47 -2.18 13.32
C VAL A 33 25.39 -2.89 14.12
N GLU A 34 24.99 -2.32 15.25
CA GLU A 34 23.86 -2.86 16.00
C GLU A 34 22.67 -2.90 15.05
N PRO A 35 21.94 -4.02 14.99
CA PRO A 35 20.75 -4.09 14.16
C PRO A 35 19.80 -2.95 14.57
N PRO A 36 19.08 -2.34 13.62
CA PRO A 36 18.15 -1.27 13.94
C PRO A 36 17.21 -1.75 15.04
N THR A 37 17.08 -0.96 16.08
CA THR A 37 16.24 -1.31 17.23
C THR A 37 14.76 -1.33 16.88
N THR A 38 14.37 -0.69 15.78
CA THR A 38 13.00 -0.56 15.30
C THR A 38 12.93 -0.76 13.78
N PHE A 39 11.78 -1.26 13.31
CA PHE A 39 11.44 -1.34 11.89
C PHE A 39 10.01 -0.82 11.71
N LYS A 40 9.83 0.11 10.80
CA LYS A 40 8.55 0.77 10.54
C LYS A 40 8.02 0.41 9.16
N ILE A 41 6.76 0.01 9.08
CA ILE A 41 6.07 -0.21 7.81
C ILE A 41 4.75 0.54 7.80
N LEU A 42 4.48 1.24 6.70
CA LEU A 42 3.28 2.03 6.47
C LEU A 42 2.50 1.46 5.30
N THR A 43 1.18 1.32 5.40
CA THR A 43 0.28 1.24 4.25
C THR A 43 -0.56 2.50 4.16
N TYR A 44 -0.77 3.01 2.94
CA TYR A 44 -1.47 4.27 2.75
C TYR A 44 -2.09 4.41 1.35
N ASN A 45 -3.42 4.48 1.29
CA ASN A 45 -4.13 4.91 0.09
C ASN A 45 -3.94 6.42 -0.09
N THR A 46 -3.48 6.86 -1.26
CA THR A 46 -3.03 8.24 -1.49
C THR A 46 -4.06 9.13 -2.16
N LEU A 47 -5.24 8.61 -2.45
CA LEU A 47 -6.30 9.29 -3.21
C LEU A 47 -5.84 9.75 -4.60
N HIS A 48 -6.26 9.07 -5.65
CA HIS A 48 -5.86 9.38 -7.03
C HIS A 48 -6.40 10.73 -7.56
N GLY A 49 -7.46 11.27 -6.94
CA GLY A 49 -8.04 12.56 -7.32
C GLY A 49 -8.82 12.55 -8.64
N LEU A 50 -9.29 11.38 -9.07
CA LEU A 50 -10.01 11.18 -10.31
C LEU A 50 -11.42 10.67 -10.05
N GLU A 51 -12.38 11.14 -10.84
CA GLU A 51 -13.69 10.53 -10.98
C GLU A 51 -13.67 9.60 -12.21
N VAL A 52 -13.93 8.32 -12.01
CA VAL A 52 -13.89 7.31 -13.05
C VAL A 52 -15.32 6.85 -13.34
N SER A 53 -15.81 7.08 -14.56
CA SER A 53 -17.07 6.54 -15.05
C SER A 53 -16.82 5.49 -16.13
N LYS A 54 -17.89 4.75 -16.53
CA LYS A 54 -17.78 3.74 -17.60
C LYS A 54 -17.31 4.31 -18.95
N LEU A 55 -17.43 5.61 -19.18
CA LEU A 55 -17.21 6.25 -20.46
C LEU A 55 -16.12 7.33 -20.45
N TRP A 56 -15.75 7.86 -19.28
CA TRP A 56 -14.80 8.97 -19.15
C TRP A 56 -14.14 9.02 -17.78
N VAL A 57 -12.99 9.67 -17.74
CA VAL A 57 -12.25 9.97 -16.51
C VAL A 57 -12.13 11.47 -16.40
N ARG A 58 -12.42 12.01 -15.25
CA ARG A 58 -12.35 13.44 -14.94
C ARG A 58 -11.47 13.65 -13.72
N GLN A 59 -10.60 14.64 -13.80
CA GLN A 59 -9.89 15.13 -12.62
C GLN A 59 -10.87 15.96 -11.78
N VAL A 60 -11.06 15.58 -10.51
CA VAL A 60 -11.99 16.26 -9.59
C VAL A 60 -11.28 17.28 -8.71
N GLU A 61 -9.98 17.14 -8.52
CA GLU A 61 -9.15 18.11 -7.81
C GLU A 61 -8.33 18.98 -8.77
N THR A 62 -8.06 20.21 -8.37
CA THR A 62 -7.16 21.11 -9.11
C THR A 62 -5.71 20.70 -8.88
N ASP A 63 -4.81 21.04 -9.82
CA ASP A 63 -3.36 20.82 -9.67
C ASP A 63 -2.81 21.44 -8.38
N LYS A 64 -3.39 22.55 -7.93
CA LYS A 64 -3.01 23.21 -6.66
C LYS A 64 -3.37 22.36 -5.46
N GLN A 65 -4.57 21.76 -5.45
CA GLN A 65 -5.02 20.88 -4.37
C GLN A 65 -4.18 19.58 -4.36
N HIS A 66 -3.98 18.97 -5.52
CA HIS A 66 -3.12 17.80 -5.66
C HIS A 66 -1.71 18.06 -5.10
N LYS A 67 -1.08 19.15 -5.53
CA LYS A 67 0.26 19.54 -5.06
C LYS A 67 0.28 19.82 -3.55
N ALA A 68 -0.76 20.46 -3.00
CA ALA A 68 -0.84 20.72 -1.57
C ALA A 68 -0.92 19.42 -0.76
N ARG A 69 -1.78 18.46 -1.20
CA ARG A 69 -1.87 17.13 -0.57
C ARG A 69 -0.55 16.37 -0.67
N PHE A 70 0.08 16.37 -1.85
CA PHE A 70 1.39 15.74 -2.03
C PHE A 70 2.44 16.33 -1.09
N THR A 71 2.54 17.66 -1.00
CA THR A 71 3.49 18.34 -0.11
C THR A 71 3.25 17.96 1.36
N LEU A 72 1.99 17.99 1.82
CA LEU A 72 1.63 17.59 3.18
C LEU A 72 2.03 16.14 3.45
N ARG A 73 1.77 15.24 2.51
CA ARG A 73 2.14 13.81 2.60
C ARG A 73 3.65 13.61 2.72
N ILE A 74 4.44 14.33 1.93
CA ILE A 74 5.91 14.28 2.03
C ILE A 74 6.38 14.74 3.41
N MET A 75 5.80 15.80 3.97
CA MET A 75 6.15 16.26 5.32
C MET A 75 5.81 15.20 6.37
N GLN A 76 4.63 14.59 6.30
CA GLN A 76 4.20 13.52 7.21
C GLN A 76 5.10 12.28 7.09
N LEU A 77 5.47 11.88 5.86
CA LEU A 77 6.40 10.77 5.63
C LEU A 77 7.81 11.08 6.16
N ALA A 78 8.27 12.33 6.01
CA ALA A 78 9.57 12.76 6.52
C ALA A 78 9.62 12.79 8.05
N GLU A 79 8.51 13.05 8.72
CA GLU A 79 8.38 12.97 10.17
C GLU A 79 8.33 11.51 10.66
N ALA A 80 7.46 10.69 10.07
CA ALA A 80 7.25 9.30 10.46
C ALA A 80 8.44 8.39 10.12
N GLN A 81 9.14 8.66 9.00
CA GLN A 81 10.29 7.92 8.49
C GLN A 81 10.06 6.39 8.42
N PRO A 82 9.04 5.89 7.74
CA PRO A 82 8.85 4.46 7.58
C PRO A 82 10.04 3.82 6.86
N ASP A 83 10.40 2.59 7.22
CA ASP A 83 11.43 1.83 6.50
C ASP A 83 10.90 1.23 5.20
N VAL A 84 9.60 0.87 5.20
CA VAL A 84 8.87 0.42 4.02
C VAL A 84 7.53 1.15 3.93
N ILE A 85 7.16 1.58 2.73
CA ILE A 85 5.90 2.28 2.45
C ILE A 85 5.16 1.52 1.36
N LEU A 86 3.91 1.13 1.63
CA LEU A 86 2.99 0.47 0.72
C LEU A 86 1.93 1.50 0.29
N LEU A 87 1.97 1.93 -0.96
CA LEU A 87 1.07 2.96 -1.48
C LEU A 87 0.04 2.37 -2.44
N GLN A 88 -1.18 2.86 -2.33
CA GLN A 88 -2.28 2.60 -3.26
C GLN A 88 -2.73 3.93 -3.87
N GLU A 89 -3.39 3.87 -5.01
CA GLU A 89 -3.90 5.02 -5.75
C GLU A 89 -2.82 6.03 -6.15
N VAL A 90 -1.61 5.56 -6.42
CA VAL A 90 -0.51 6.41 -6.89
C VAL A 90 -0.76 6.81 -8.34
N ASN A 91 -1.03 8.09 -8.58
CA ASN A 91 -1.41 8.60 -9.89
C ASN A 91 -0.75 9.96 -10.19
N PRO A 92 -0.15 10.15 -11.38
CA PRO A 92 0.08 9.16 -12.45
C PRO A 92 1.38 8.36 -12.24
N LEU A 93 1.35 7.06 -12.43
CA LEU A 93 2.55 6.23 -12.49
C LEU A 93 3.22 6.28 -13.88
N PRO A 94 4.56 6.13 -14.00
CA PRO A 94 5.54 5.98 -12.89
C PRO A 94 5.94 7.30 -12.25
N VAL A 95 5.60 8.44 -12.85
CA VAL A 95 6.11 9.78 -12.48
C VAL A 95 5.91 10.08 -11.00
N MET A 96 4.72 9.79 -10.47
CA MET A 96 4.43 10.07 -9.07
C MET A 96 5.29 9.22 -8.10
N ALA A 97 5.61 7.97 -8.45
CA ALA A 97 6.50 7.15 -7.63
C ALA A 97 7.92 7.72 -7.59
N GLU A 98 8.43 8.20 -8.72
CA GLU A 98 9.72 8.90 -8.82
C GLU A 98 9.69 10.23 -8.04
N ASP A 99 8.59 10.98 -8.10
CA ASP A 99 8.40 12.24 -7.36
C ASP A 99 8.45 12.02 -5.84
N TYR A 100 7.87 10.91 -5.33
CA TYR A 100 8.01 10.53 -3.92
C TYR A 100 9.48 10.34 -3.52
N VAL A 101 10.23 9.56 -4.29
CA VAL A 101 11.65 9.31 -4.03
C VAL A 101 12.44 10.61 -4.04
N GLN A 102 12.23 11.46 -5.04
CA GLN A 102 12.95 12.73 -5.15
C GLN A 102 12.59 13.71 -4.02
N ALA A 103 11.31 13.83 -3.68
CA ALA A 103 10.84 14.73 -2.63
C ALA A 103 11.34 14.28 -1.24
N LEU A 104 11.32 12.97 -0.95
CA LEU A 104 11.87 12.43 0.28
C LEU A 104 13.40 12.60 0.35
N LYS A 105 14.10 12.46 -0.78
CA LYS A 105 15.54 12.73 -0.85
C LYS A 105 15.87 14.19 -0.52
N GLN A 106 15.04 15.14 -0.92
CA GLN A 106 15.17 16.55 -0.53
C GLN A 106 14.99 16.76 0.98
N GLN A 107 14.29 15.85 1.67
CA GLN A 107 14.17 15.81 3.13
C GLN A 107 15.31 15.02 3.81
N GLY A 108 16.33 14.59 3.06
CA GLY A 108 17.46 13.80 3.57
C GLY A 108 17.17 12.31 3.74
N LEU A 109 16.09 11.80 3.17
CA LEU A 109 15.67 10.41 3.25
C LEU A 109 15.85 9.74 1.88
N ASP A 110 16.68 8.72 1.82
CA ASP A 110 16.99 7.99 0.59
C ASP A 110 16.12 6.74 0.49
N TYR A 111 15.25 6.71 -0.53
CA TYR A 111 14.36 5.59 -0.81
C TYR A 111 14.61 5.07 -2.22
N ALA A 112 14.43 3.76 -2.40
CA ALA A 112 14.24 3.13 -3.69
C ALA A 112 12.79 2.69 -3.82
N GLU A 113 12.26 2.65 -5.06
CA GLU A 113 10.86 2.31 -5.34
C GLU A 113 10.73 1.17 -6.36
N VAL A 114 9.59 0.49 -6.29
CA VAL A 114 9.03 -0.36 -7.35
C VAL A 114 7.54 -0.04 -7.47
N HIS A 115 6.99 -0.16 -8.67
CA HIS A 115 5.58 0.18 -8.92
C HIS A 115 4.90 -0.79 -9.88
N GLN A 116 3.54 -0.74 -9.89
CA GLN A 116 2.67 -1.48 -10.80
C GLN A 116 1.44 -0.63 -11.13
N VAL A 117 1.22 -0.39 -12.40
CA VAL A 117 -0.02 0.25 -12.86
C VAL A 117 -1.16 -0.77 -12.78
N ASP A 118 -2.23 -0.46 -12.10
CA ASP A 118 -3.42 -1.31 -11.97
C ASP A 118 -4.64 -0.80 -12.74
N ALA A 119 -4.72 0.52 -12.99
CA ALA A 119 -5.71 1.10 -13.87
C ALA A 119 -5.00 1.92 -14.97
N CYS A 120 -5.14 1.50 -16.21
CA CYS A 120 -4.46 2.09 -17.35
C CYS A 120 -5.41 2.53 -18.45
N GLY A 121 -5.19 3.72 -19.00
CA GLY A 121 -5.74 4.10 -20.30
C GLY A 121 -4.99 3.43 -21.45
N LEU A 122 -5.48 3.57 -22.68
CA LEU A 122 -4.73 3.18 -23.88
C LEU A 122 -3.48 4.06 -23.97
N ARG A 123 -2.32 3.49 -23.67
CA ARG A 123 -1.04 4.18 -23.81
C ARG A 123 -0.46 3.90 -25.18
N LEU A 124 -0.14 4.96 -25.94
CA LEU A 124 0.56 4.86 -27.21
C LEU A 124 2.07 4.99 -27.05
N ALA A 125 2.54 5.58 -25.95
CA ALA A 125 3.95 5.73 -25.58
C ALA A 125 4.04 6.18 -24.09
N PRO A 126 5.23 6.15 -23.45
CA PRO A 126 5.43 6.74 -22.14
C PRO A 126 4.94 8.20 -22.11
N GLY A 127 4.02 8.51 -21.21
CA GLY A 127 3.41 9.85 -21.10
C GLY A 127 2.34 10.21 -22.13
N LEU A 128 2.01 9.33 -23.08
CA LEU A 128 0.96 9.56 -24.08
C LEU A 128 -0.19 8.57 -23.90
N ALA A 129 -1.22 8.95 -23.16
CA ALA A 129 -2.45 8.18 -22.98
C ALA A 129 -3.59 8.80 -23.82
N ILE A 130 -4.41 7.96 -24.46
CA ILE A 130 -5.63 8.43 -25.18
C ILE A 130 -6.71 8.89 -24.18
N LEU A 131 -6.73 8.29 -22.97
CA LEU A 131 -7.52 8.77 -21.85
C LEU A 131 -6.54 9.41 -20.87
N PRO A 132 -6.46 10.74 -20.76
CA PRO A 132 -5.57 11.39 -19.83
C PRO A 132 -5.94 11.03 -18.39
N GLY A 133 -4.95 10.67 -17.59
CA GLY A 133 -5.11 10.47 -16.16
C GLY A 133 -5.29 9.04 -15.66
N LEU A 134 -5.52 8.04 -16.53
CA LEU A 134 -5.58 6.64 -16.11
C LEU A 134 -4.18 6.01 -16.10
N ASN A 135 -3.40 6.28 -15.07
CA ASN A 135 -2.16 5.58 -14.76
C ASN A 135 -2.07 5.38 -13.25
N ASN A 136 -3.21 5.06 -12.67
CA ASN A 136 -3.33 4.76 -11.26
C ASN A 136 -2.68 3.41 -10.94
N GLY A 137 -2.18 3.27 -9.73
CA GLY A 137 -1.64 1.98 -9.33
C GLY A 137 -0.98 1.98 -7.96
N LEU A 138 -0.03 1.06 -7.82
CA LEU A 138 0.58 0.65 -6.59
C LEU A 138 2.07 1.02 -6.60
N ALA A 139 2.62 1.41 -5.43
CA ALA A 139 4.05 1.55 -5.27
C ALA A 139 4.52 1.01 -3.92
N ILE A 140 5.73 0.47 -3.87
CA ILE A 140 6.42 0.11 -2.65
C ILE A 140 7.74 0.87 -2.62
N LEU A 141 7.98 1.60 -1.53
CA LEU A 141 9.23 2.30 -1.30
C LEU A 141 9.98 1.65 -0.13
N ALA A 142 11.30 1.51 -0.26
CA ALA A 142 12.16 1.02 0.82
C ALA A 142 13.28 2.02 1.10
N LYS A 143 13.43 2.39 2.39
CA LYS A 143 14.44 3.35 2.84
C LYS A 143 15.81 2.69 2.91
N ALA A 144 16.85 3.38 2.42
CA ALA A 144 18.23 2.91 2.60
C ALA A 144 18.56 2.70 4.10
N PRO A 145 19.30 1.66 4.48
CA PRO A 145 20.06 0.75 3.62
C PRO A 145 19.30 -0.45 3.06
N LEU A 146 17.98 -0.54 3.26
CA LEU A 146 17.18 -1.62 2.67
C LEU A 146 17.30 -1.59 1.14
N THR A 147 17.30 -2.77 0.53
CA THR A 147 17.21 -2.91 -0.91
C THR A 147 15.85 -3.51 -1.29
N ILE A 148 15.29 -3.07 -2.40
CA ILE A 148 14.01 -3.55 -2.90
C ILE A 148 14.15 -4.11 -4.32
N ARG A 149 13.46 -5.22 -4.59
CA ARG A 149 13.40 -5.84 -5.91
C ARG A 149 11.97 -6.22 -6.25
N LYS A 150 11.43 -5.68 -7.33
CA LYS A 150 10.12 -6.10 -7.85
C LYS A 150 10.17 -7.59 -8.22
N LEU A 151 9.18 -8.35 -7.75
CA LEU A 151 8.99 -9.75 -8.11
C LEU A 151 7.97 -9.89 -9.22
N ASP A 152 6.78 -9.34 -8.98
CA ASP A 152 5.64 -9.47 -9.89
C ASP A 152 4.67 -8.30 -9.75
N GLY A 153 4.01 -7.95 -10.85
CA GLY A 153 2.76 -7.22 -10.91
C GLY A 153 1.63 -8.22 -11.17
N LEU A 154 1.14 -8.84 -10.11
CA LEU A 154 0.18 -9.93 -10.17
C LEU A 154 -1.23 -9.41 -10.49
N LYS A 155 -1.80 -9.79 -11.63
CA LYS A 155 -3.20 -9.53 -11.91
C LYS A 155 -4.08 -10.39 -11.01
N LEU A 156 -4.89 -9.76 -10.17
CA LEU A 156 -5.79 -10.41 -9.22
C LEU A 156 -7.15 -10.72 -9.85
N SER A 157 -7.72 -9.75 -10.55
CA SER A 157 -9.04 -9.89 -11.17
C SER A 157 -9.23 -8.93 -12.35
N GLY A 158 -10.40 -9.02 -12.96
CA GLY A 158 -10.85 -8.15 -14.05
C GLY A 158 -10.90 -8.86 -15.40
N PRO A 159 -11.55 -8.23 -16.38
CA PRO A 159 -11.79 -8.83 -17.69
C PRO A 159 -10.53 -8.93 -18.54
N LEU A 160 -10.69 -8.88 -19.86
CA LEU A 160 -9.57 -8.90 -20.81
C LEU A 160 -8.74 -7.63 -20.71
N GLY A 161 -7.44 -7.80 -20.89
CA GLY A 161 -6.46 -6.71 -20.87
C GLY A 161 -5.42 -6.85 -19.77
N GLY A 162 -4.53 -5.90 -19.72
CA GLY A 162 -3.45 -5.82 -18.75
C GLY A 162 -2.78 -4.45 -18.80
N CYS A 163 -2.30 -4.01 -17.66
CA CYS A 163 -1.54 -2.78 -17.50
C CYS A 163 -0.07 -3.14 -17.30
N GLY A 164 0.76 -2.79 -18.25
CA GLY A 164 2.21 -2.88 -18.13
C GLY A 164 2.84 -1.51 -17.95
N ASP A 165 4.14 -1.47 -17.66
CA ASP A 165 4.85 -0.23 -17.38
C ASP A 165 4.89 0.73 -18.60
N TYR A 166 4.79 0.22 -19.83
CA TYR A 166 4.91 1.02 -21.06
C TYR A 166 3.67 1.03 -21.94
N ALA A 167 2.81 0.03 -21.86
CA ALA A 167 1.59 -0.07 -22.64
C ALA A 167 0.56 -0.90 -21.91
N GLY A 168 -0.70 -0.53 -22.05
CA GLY A 168 -1.80 -1.28 -21.45
C GLY A 168 -3.10 -1.04 -22.20
N VAL A 169 -3.93 -2.08 -22.26
CA VAL A 169 -5.29 -2.00 -22.75
C VAL A 169 -6.20 -2.60 -21.70
N GLN A 170 -7.15 -1.82 -21.25
CA GLN A 170 -8.10 -2.21 -20.20
C GLN A 170 -9.53 -2.16 -20.73
N PHE A 171 -10.25 -3.25 -20.54
CA PHE A 171 -11.68 -3.36 -20.81
C PHE A 171 -12.41 -3.63 -19.49
N GLY A 172 -12.71 -2.57 -18.75
CA GLY A 172 -13.29 -2.65 -17.41
C GLY A 172 -12.25 -2.60 -16.30
N GLU A 173 -12.69 -2.79 -15.08
CA GLU A 173 -11.85 -2.67 -13.91
C GLU A 173 -10.89 -3.86 -13.76
N LEU A 174 -9.60 -3.56 -13.71
CA LEU A 174 -8.54 -4.51 -13.38
C LEU A 174 -8.05 -4.26 -11.95
N ARG A 175 -7.65 -5.30 -11.26
CA ARG A 175 -7.00 -5.21 -9.95
C ARG A 175 -5.70 -5.99 -9.95
N TYR A 176 -4.70 -5.40 -9.33
CA TYR A 176 -3.35 -5.97 -9.21
C TYR A 176 -2.88 -5.97 -7.77
N ALA A 177 -1.93 -6.87 -7.49
CA ALA A 177 -1.03 -6.77 -6.37
C ALA A 177 0.40 -6.54 -6.89
N LEU A 178 1.16 -5.71 -6.21
CA LEU A 178 2.58 -5.51 -6.42
C LEU A 178 3.34 -6.31 -5.37
N LEU A 179 4.15 -7.27 -5.81
CA LEU A 179 4.99 -8.11 -4.95
C LEU A 179 6.45 -7.67 -5.08
N ALA A 180 7.13 -7.58 -3.95
CA ALA A 180 8.55 -7.24 -3.90
C ALA A 180 9.29 -8.01 -2.79
N GLU A 181 10.59 -8.17 -2.98
CA GLU A 181 11.53 -8.52 -1.94
C GLU A 181 12.13 -7.28 -1.34
N VAL A 182 12.13 -7.21 -0.02
CA VAL A 182 12.86 -6.19 0.74
C VAL A 182 13.94 -6.90 1.55
N THR A 183 15.19 -6.55 1.31
CA THR A 183 16.35 -7.16 1.98
C THR A 183 17.02 -6.15 2.89
N ALA A 184 17.29 -6.56 4.13
CA ALA A 184 18.10 -5.83 5.09
C ALA A 184 19.56 -6.27 4.96
N PRO A 185 20.47 -5.48 4.34
CA PRO A 185 21.84 -5.90 4.04
C PRO A 185 22.66 -6.20 5.30
N THR A 186 22.34 -5.54 6.41
CA THR A 186 23.04 -5.71 7.68
C THR A 186 22.83 -7.08 8.32
N THR A 187 21.64 -7.68 8.11
CA THR A 187 21.28 -8.99 8.66
C THR A 187 21.22 -10.08 7.59
N GLY A 188 21.16 -9.71 6.31
CA GLY A 188 20.92 -10.61 5.20
C GLY A 188 19.46 -11.13 5.14
N MET A 189 18.59 -10.65 6.01
CA MET A 189 17.18 -11.07 6.03
C MET A 189 16.43 -10.49 4.83
N THR A 190 15.68 -11.33 4.15
CA THR A 190 14.81 -10.95 3.05
C THR A 190 13.35 -11.20 3.43
N TYR A 191 12.52 -10.19 3.24
CA TYR A 191 11.09 -10.22 3.49
C TYR A 191 10.32 -10.21 2.17
N LEU A 192 9.23 -10.97 2.11
CA LEU A 192 8.27 -10.89 1.03
C LEU A 192 7.22 -9.85 1.39
N VAL A 193 7.13 -8.81 0.58
CA VAL A 193 6.27 -7.65 0.82
C VAL A 193 5.30 -7.49 -0.34
N ALA A 194 4.03 -7.20 -0.05
CA ALA A 194 3.08 -6.90 -1.10
C ALA A 194 2.16 -5.74 -0.74
N THR A 195 1.70 -5.01 -1.77
CA THR A 195 0.64 -4.03 -1.65
C THR A 195 -0.43 -4.28 -2.70
N MET A 196 -1.67 -3.95 -2.37
CA MET A 196 -2.81 -4.09 -3.26
C MET A 196 -3.91 -3.09 -2.92
N HIS A 197 -4.78 -2.89 -3.90
CA HIS A 197 -6.07 -2.24 -3.73
C HIS A 197 -7.12 -3.17 -4.31
N LEU A 198 -7.92 -3.81 -3.46
CA LEU A 198 -8.93 -4.78 -3.89
C LEU A 198 -10.13 -4.08 -4.50
N HIS A 199 -11.02 -4.87 -5.11
CA HIS A 199 -12.24 -4.37 -5.72
C HIS A 199 -13.05 -3.56 -4.71
N SER A 200 -13.29 -2.30 -5.05
CA SER A 200 -14.31 -1.47 -4.41
C SER A 200 -15.67 -1.91 -4.93
N GLY A 201 -16.62 -2.05 -4.07
CA GLY A 201 -17.97 -2.46 -4.43
C GLY A 201 -18.88 -2.21 -3.24
N ILE A 202 -20.05 -2.83 -3.26
CA ILE A 202 -20.91 -2.74 -2.09
C ILE A 202 -20.21 -3.46 -0.93
N GLU A 203 -19.87 -2.70 0.09
CA GLU A 203 -19.29 -3.24 1.30
C GLU A 203 -20.35 -3.83 2.22
N ARG A 204 -19.96 -4.88 2.93
CA ARG A 204 -20.81 -5.48 3.93
C ARG A 204 -20.71 -4.70 5.24
N ASP A 205 -21.53 -3.69 5.41
CA ASP A 205 -21.77 -3.08 6.71
C ASP A 205 -22.83 -3.88 7.48
N ALA A 206 -22.47 -4.40 8.66
CA ALA A 206 -23.38 -5.24 9.45
C ALA A 206 -24.67 -4.51 9.85
N LYS A 207 -24.60 -3.19 10.07
CA LYS A 207 -25.76 -2.38 10.44
C LYS A 207 -26.68 -2.16 9.24
N VAL A 208 -26.10 -1.80 8.09
CA VAL A 208 -26.86 -1.66 6.82
C VAL A 208 -27.52 -2.97 6.45
N LEU A 209 -26.80 -4.10 6.56
CA LEU A 209 -27.37 -5.42 6.32
C LEU A 209 -28.55 -5.72 7.27
N HIS A 210 -28.42 -5.38 8.52
CA HIS A 210 -29.49 -5.59 9.50
C HIS A 210 -30.73 -4.77 9.14
N GLU A 211 -30.58 -3.51 8.81
CA GLU A 211 -31.66 -2.62 8.37
C GLU A 211 -32.33 -3.12 7.09
N LEU A 212 -31.53 -3.58 6.12
CA LEU A 212 -32.03 -4.16 4.85
C LEU A 212 -32.82 -5.47 5.10
N MET A 213 -32.32 -6.34 5.98
CA MET A 213 -32.99 -7.59 6.36
C MET A 213 -34.31 -7.29 7.09
N GLU A 214 -34.32 -6.33 7.99
CA GLU A 214 -35.53 -5.90 8.68
C GLU A 214 -36.56 -5.33 7.72
N ALA A 215 -36.15 -4.44 6.82
CA ALA A 215 -37.00 -3.87 5.79
C ALA A 215 -37.60 -4.95 4.85
N HIS A 216 -36.78 -5.93 4.47
CA HIS A 216 -37.25 -7.07 3.66
C HIS A 216 -38.27 -7.92 4.42
N SER A 217 -37.99 -8.25 5.71
CA SER A 217 -38.92 -9.03 6.53
C SER A 217 -40.26 -8.37 6.74
N GLN A 218 -40.30 -7.04 6.67
CA GLN A 218 -41.51 -6.22 6.76
C GLN A 218 -42.17 -5.98 5.40
N GLY A 219 -41.69 -6.60 4.32
CA GLY A 219 -42.21 -6.44 2.96
C GLY A 219 -41.99 -5.05 2.35
N ARG A 220 -41.10 -4.25 2.92
CA ARG A 220 -40.79 -2.88 2.51
C ARG A 220 -39.74 -2.80 1.40
N LEU A 221 -38.90 -3.82 1.24
CA LEU A 221 -37.81 -3.85 0.26
C LEU A 221 -38.09 -4.88 -0.84
N GLN A 222 -38.45 -4.39 -2.04
CA GLN A 222 -38.83 -5.24 -3.16
C GLN A 222 -37.65 -5.88 -3.91
N HIS A 223 -36.47 -5.24 -3.92
CA HIS A 223 -35.29 -5.67 -4.68
C HIS A 223 -34.20 -6.28 -3.77
N TYR A 224 -34.55 -6.76 -2.57
CA TYR A 224 -33.61 -7.30 -1.60
C TYR A 224 -32.73 -8.42 -2.19
N ASP A 225 -33.32 -9.36 -2.91
CA ASP A 225 -32.58 -10.48 -3.48
C ASP A 225 -31.55 -10.02 -4.53
N GLN A 226 -31.88 -9.00 -5.33
CA GLN A 226 -30.96 -8.44 -6.31
C GLN A 226 -29.81 -7.73 -5.62
N LEU A 227 -30.09 -6.91 -4.62
CA LEU A 227 -29.09 -6.22 -3.82
C LEU A 227 -28.13 -7.21 -3.13
N MET A 228 -28.68 -8.25 -2.53
CA MET A 228 -27.87 -9.28 -1.88
C MET A 228 -27.07 -10.10 -2.89
N ALA A 229 -27.54 -10.24 -4.13
CA ALA A 229 -26.78 -10.88 -5.19
C ALA A 229 -25.59 -10.01 -5.63
N GLU A 230 -25.77 -8.70 -5.77
CA GLU A 230 -24.67 -7.76 -6.09
C GLU A 230 -23.63 -7.73 -4.98
N LEU A 231 -24.03 -7.57 -3.72
CA LEU A 231 -23.15 -7.65 -2.57
C LEU A 231 -22.31 -8.94 -2.56
N LYS A 232 -22.95 -10.10 -2.81
CA LYS A 232 -22.27 -11.38 -2.87
C LYS A 232 -21.30 -11.48 -4.06
N MET A 233 -21.59 -10.86 -5.18
CA MET A 233 -20.66 -10.82 -6.33
C MET A 233 -19.40 -10.04 -6.00
N ASP A 234 -19.54 -8.87 -5.37
CA ASP A 234 -18.40 -8.04 -4.97
C ASP A 234 -17.54 -8.75 -3.90
N GLU A 235 -18.18 -9.31 -2.88
CA GLU A 235 -17.56 -10.13 -1.86
C GLU A 235 -16.81 -11.34 -2.47
N HIS A 236 -17.45 -12.05 -3.39
CA HIS A 236 -16.84 -13.19 -4.08
C HIS A 236 -15.66 -12.77 -4.95
N ARG A 237 -15.74 -11.62 -5.61
CA ARG A 237 -14.63 -11.07 -6.39
C ARG A 237 -13.42 -10.79 -5.51
N ARG A 238 -13.59 -10.11 -4.38
CA ARG A 238 -12.51 -9.88 -3.41
C ARG A 238 -11.93 -11.18 -2.85
N GLN A 239 -12.75 -12.19 -2.61
CA GLN A 239 -12.27 -13.52 -2.18
C GLN A 239 -11.40 -14.20 -3.24
N ILE A 240 -11.73 -14.07 -4.54
CA ILE A 240 -10.91 -14.57 -5.66
C ILE A 240 -9.59 -13.80 -5.71
N GLU A 241 -9.62 -12.47 -5.56
CA GLU A 241 -8.44 -11.62 -5.55
C GLU A 241 -7.48 -12.03 -4.43
N LEU A 242 -7.98 -12.23 -3.22
CA LEU A 242 -7.20 -12.73 -2.09
C LEU A 242 -6.65 -14.14 -2.32
N HIS A 243 -7.46 -15.04 -2.90
CA HIS A 243 -7.00 -16.40 -3.21
C HIS A 243 -5.81 -16.38 -4.18
N THR A 244 -5.92 -15.57 -5.23
CA THR A 244 -4.86 -15.37 -6.23
C THR A 244 -3.58 -14.84 -5.58
N LEU A 245 -3.69 -13.84 -4.70
CA LEU A 245 -2.56 -13.33 -3.94
C LEU A 245 -1.92 -14.40 -3.06
N MET A 246 -2.73 -15.09 -2.25
CA MET A 246 -2.22 -16.11 -1.33
C MET A 246 -1.49 -17.23 -2.04
N ASP A 247 -1.98 -17.65 -3.22
CA ASP A 247 -1.32 -18.66 -4.04
C ASP A 247 0.04 -18.17 -4.57
N ALA A 248 0.12 -16.91 -5.02
CA ALA A 248 1.38 -16.33 -5.45
C ALA A 248 2.38 -16.22 -4.28
N LEU A 249 1.94 -15.75 -3.12
CA LEU A 249 2.79 -15.67 -1.92
C LEU A 249 3.33 -17.05 -1.52
N ARG A 250 2.49 -18.10 -1.54
CA ARG A 250 2.91 -19.49 -1.27
C ARG A 250 3.94 -19.98 -2.30
N GLN A 251 3.72 -19.70 -3.58
CA GLN A 251 4.67 -20.07 -4.63
C GLN A 251 6.05 -19.43 -4.39
N HIS A 252 6.10 -18.13 -4.09
CA HIS A 252 7.36 -17.49 -3.74
C HIS A 252 8.03 -18.11 -2.52
N GLN A 253 7.27 -18.43 -1.45
CA GLN A 253 7.79 -19.08 -0.25
C GLN A 253 8.31 -20.53 -0.51
N MET A 254 7.77 -21.23 -1.51
CA MET A 254 8.30 -22.56 -1.90
C MET A 254 9.66 -22.45 -2.62
N HIS A 255 9.93 -21.35 -3.30
CA HIS A 255 11.16 -21.18 -4.08
C HIS A 255 12.27 -20.48 -3.31
N GLN A 256 11.93 -19.70 -2.29
CA GLN A 256 12.88 -18.94 -1.50
C GLN A 256 12.43 -18.85 -0.04
N HIS A 257 13.39 -18.95 0.88
CA HIS A 257 13.13 -18.73 2.30
C HIS A 257 13.07 -17.22 2.60
N TYR A 258 11.93 -16.76 3.09
CA TYR A 258 11.73 -15.41 3.59
C TYR A 258 11.73 -15.38 5.12
N ALA A 259 12.29 -14.34 5.71
CA ALA A 259 12.26 -14.11 7.15
C ALA A 259 10.85 -13.77 7.66
N GLY A 260 9.93 -13.45 6.76
CA GLY A 260 8.52 -13.21 7.02
C GLY A 260 7.81 -12.66 5.78
N VAL A 261 6.49 -12.69 5.82
CA VAL A 261 5.62 -12.12 4.80
C VAL A 261 4.78 -11.04 5.43
N ILE A 262 4.68 -9.90 4.77
CA ILE A 262 3.76 -8.82 5.15
C ILE A 262 3.14 -8.22 3.90
N PHE A 263 1.85 -8.00 3.94
CA PHE A 263 1.16 -7.29 2.90
C PHE A 263 0.09 -6.37 3.48
N GLY A 264 -0.29 -5.37 2.72
CA GLY A 264 -1.33 -4.46 3.11
C GLY A 264 -1.84 -3.62 1.96
N GLY A 265 -2.80 -2.80 2.26
CA GLY A 265 -3.44 -1.90 1.30
C GLY A 265 -4.85 -1.56 1.72
N ASP A 266 -5.53 -0.89 0.82
CA ASP A 266 -6.97 -0.73 0.85
C ASP A 266 -7.62 -2.03 0.35
N LEU A 267 -8.16 -2.79 1.28
CA LEU A 267 -8.71 -4.12 0.98
C LEU A 267 -10.22 -4.09 0.76
N ASN A 268 -10.86 -2.94 0.92
CA ASN A 268 -12.29 -2.73 0.65
C ASN A 268 -13.20 -3.80 1.29
N PHE A 269 -12.84 -4.26 2.48
CA PHE A 269 -13.67 -5.12 3.31
C PHE A 269 -13.48 -4.75 4.79
N GLU A 270 -14.40 -5.18 5.63
CA GLU A 270 -14.37 -4.89 7.06
C GLU A 270 -13.85 -6.07 7.89
N VAL A 271 -13.54 -5.77 9.15
CA VAL A 271 -13.24 -6.79 10.17
C VAL A 271 -14.42 -7.76 10.26
N GLU A 272 -14.13 -9.05 10.45
CA GLU A 272 -15.12 -10.14 10.52
C GLU A 272 -15.81 -10.52 9.19
N SER A 273 -15.52 -9.83 8.09
CA SER A 273 -16.03 -10.22 6.77
C SER A 273 -15.54 -11.63 6.35
N PRO A 274 -16.17 -12.28 5.39
CA PRO A 274 -15.68 -13.56 4.85
C PRO A 274 -14.26 -13.48 4.30
N GLU A 275 -13.88 -12.35 3.70
CA GLU A 275 -12.52 -12.04 3.20
C GLU A 275 -11.51 -11.99 4.35
N TYR A 276 -11.85 -11.29 5.43
CA TYR A 276 -11.01 -11.21 6.63
C TYR A 276 -10.78 -12.62 7.25
N GLN A 277 -11.85 -13.40 7.37
CA GLN A 277 -11.76 -14.78 7.86
C GLN A 277 -10.97 -15.70 6.94
N GLN A 278 -11.01 -15.48 5.62
CA GLN A 278 -10.23 -16.22 4.64
C GLN A 278 -8.73 -16.05 4.88
N LEU A 279 -8.27 -14.83 5.16
CA LEU A 279 -6.87 -14.54 5.49
C LEU A 279 -6.44 -15.21 6.80
N GLY A 280 -7.28 -15.13 7.84
CA GLY A 280 -7.01 -15.81 9.11
C GLY A 280 -6.87 -17.34 8.93
N ARG A 281 -7.76 -17.97 8.16
CA ARG A 281 -7.66 -19.42 7.84
C ARG A 281 -6.41 -19.76 7.03
N ALA A 282 -5.89 -18.83 6.25
CA ALA A 282 -4.64 -19.01 5.51
C ALA A 282 -3.37 -18.82 6.35
N GLY A 283 -3.52 -18.46 7.63
CA GLY A 283 -2.41 -18.28 8.58
C GLY A 283 -1.86 -16.85 8.64
N PHE A 284 -2.53 -15.89 8.02
CA PHE A 284 -2.18 -14.48 8.15
C PHE A 284 -2.87 -13.87 9.38
N THR A 285 -2.12 -13.04 10.08
CA THR A 285 -2.62 -12.31 11.25
C THR A 285 -2.73 -10.84 10.91
N ASP A 286 -3.88 -10.24 11.18
CA ASP A 286 -4.04 -8.79 11.17
C ASP A 286 -3.14 -8.17 12.25
N THR A 287 -2.27 -7.27 11.86
CA THR A 287 -1.28 -6.68 12.76
C THR A 287 -1.91 -5.89 13.91
N ALA A 288 -3.11 -5.36 13.74
CA ALA A 288 -3.84 -4.70 14.82
C ALA A 288 -4.19 -5.66 15.98
N GLN A 289 -4.41 -6.96 15.70
CA GLN A 289 -4.72 -7.94 16.74
C GLN A 289 -3.53 -8.28 17.64
N ILE A 290 -2.30 -8.08 17.14
CA ILE A 290 -1.06 -8.36 17.87
C ILE A 290 -0.35 -7.10 18.33
N ALA A 291 -0.83 -5.93 17.95
CA ALA A 291 -0.29 -4.65 18.40
C ALA A 291 -0.62 -4.40 19.89
N VAL A 292 0.29 -3.75 20.58
CA VAL A 292 0.07 -3.33 21.97
C VAL A 292 -1.13 -2.39 22.04
N GLY A 293 -2.06 -2.65 22.95
CA GLY A 293 -3.28 -1.87 23.09
C GLY A 293 -4.40 -2.27 22.13
N MET A 294 -4.18 -3.22 21.20
CA MET A 294 -5.16 -3.71 20.23
C MET A 294 -5.95 -2.56 19.58
N PRO A 295 -5.27 -1.66 18.86
CA PRO A 295 -5.91 -0.48 18.28
C PRO A 295 -6.96 -0.87 17.23
N MET A 296 -8.19 -0.40 17.42
CA MET A 296 -9.29 -0.55 16.46
C MET A 296 -9.45 0.78 15.71
N TRP A 297 -8.55 1.04 14.79
CA TRP A 297 -8.54 2.29 14.03
C TRP A 297 -9.49 2.22 12.82
N ASN A 298 -10.36 3.22 12.71
CA ASN A 298 -11.04 3.48 11.44
C ASN A 298 -10.06 4.17 10.49
N THR A 299 -9.85 3.62 9.32
CA THR A 299 -8.93 4.15 8.32
C THR A 299 -9.64 5.05 7.30
N TYR A 300 -10.94 4.85 7.11
CA TYR A 300 -11.83 5.72 6.37
C TYR A 300 -12.86 6.31 7.33
N ASP A 301 -12.84 7.62 7.53
CA ASP A 301 -13.69 8.30 8.53
C ASP A 301 -14.18 9.66 8.02
N PRO A 302 -15.34 9.69 7.34
CA PRO A 302 -15.92 10.93 6.84
C PRO A 302 -16.26 11.97 7.90
N MET A 303 -16.35 11.57 9.17
CA MET A 303 -16.64 12.51 10.27
C MET A 303 -15.42 13.30 10.70
N SER A 304 -14.23 12.73 10.58
CA SER A 304 -12.97 13.39 10.99
C SER A 304 -12.05 13.74 9.83
N ASN A 305 -12.25 13.14 8.64
CA ASN A 305 -11.45 13.41 7.45
C ASN A 305 -12.24 14.26 6.43
N PRO A 306 -11.81 15.50 6.16
CA PRO A 306 -12.55 16.39 5.27
C PRO A 306 -12.52 15.96 3.79
N LEU A 307 -11.68 15.01 3.40
CA LEU A 307 -11.61 14.48 2.04
C LEU A 307 -12.46 13.22 1.86
N ALA A 308 -12.75 12.48 2.93
CA ALA A 308 -13.57 11.28 2.86
C ALA A 308 -15.05 11.63 2.60
N GLY A 309 -15.77 10.74 1.93
CA GLY A 309 -17.20 10.90 1.62
C GLY A 309 -17.49 11.79 0.41
N HIS A 310 -16.46 12.26 -0.30
CA HIS A 310 -16.62 13.03 -1.53
C HIS A 310 -16.51 12.19 -2.81
N GLU A 311 -16.07 10.95 -2.70
CA GLU A 311 -16.05 10.03 -3.84
C GLU A 311 -17.48 9.60 -4.16
N GLU A 312 -17.94 9.99 -5.35
CA GLU A 312 -19.18 9.48 -5.92
C GLU A 312 -18.91 8.10 -6.51
N GLU A 313 -18.74 7.08 -5.69
CA GLU A 313 -18.93 5.72 -6.19
C GLU A 313 -20.33 5.65 -6.76
N ALA A 314 -20.41 5.33 -8.05
CA ALA A 314 -21.69 5.20 -8.74
C ALA A 314 -22.39 3.96 -8.17
N LEU A 315 -23.24 4.17 -7.18
CA LEU A 315 -24.11 3.11 -6.67
C LEU A 315 -24.88 2.49 -7.84
N PRO A 316 -25.05 1.17 -7.89
CA PRO A 316 -25.82 0.52 -8.94
C PRO A 316 -27.23 1.14 -9.03
N PRO A 317 -27.75 1.44 -10.24
CA PRO A 317 -29.06 2.08 -10.39
C PRO A 317 -30.19 1.33 -9.68
N ALA A 318 -30.17 0.00 -9.70
CA ALA A 318 -31.14 -0.84 -9.00
C ALA A 318 -31.08 -0.66 -7.47
N PHE A 319 -29.88 -0.43 -6.93
CA PHE A 319 -29.69 -0.14 -5.50
C PHE A 319 -30.26 1.23 -5.13
N ILE A 320 -30.01 2.25 -5.94
CA ILE A 320 -30.56 3.61 -5.74
C ILE A 320 -32.09 3.58 -5.76
N GLU A 321 -32.65 2.85 -6.71
CA GLU A 321 -34.09 2.71 -6.82
C GLU A 321 -34.70 2.00 -5.61
N ALA A 322 -34.08 0.90 -5.15
CA ALA A 322 -34.53 0.17 -3.96
C ALA A 322 -34.46 1.05 -2.70
N LEU A 323 -33.38 1.81 -2.52
CA LEU A 323 -33.23 2.77 -1.42
C LEU A 323 -34.32 3.84 -1.44
N ALA A 324 -34.56 4.46 -2.60
CA ALA A 324 -35.55 5.50 -2.75
C ALA A 324 -36.98 5.00 -2.41
N GLN A 325 -37.30 3.78 -2.86
CA GLN A 325 -38.59 3.14 -2.57
C GLN A 325 -38.74 2.83 -1.07
N GLU A 326 -37.70 2.29 -0.46
CA GLU A 326 -37.68 1.96 0.98
C GLU A 326 -37.82 3.20 1.86
N MET A 327 -37.01 4.21 1.57
CA MET A 327 -36.99 5.47 2.33
C MET A 327 -38.17 6.37 2.01
N LYS A 328 -38.99 6.02 0.99
CA LYS A 328 -40.13 6.82 0.51
C LYS A 328 -39.76 8.26 0.19
N MET A 329 -38.63 8.44 -0.48
CA MET A 329 -38.09 9.73 -0.88
C MET A 329 -37.58 9.67 -2.32
N ASP A 330 -37.14 10.81 -2.86
CA ASP A 330 -36.46 10.82 -4.15
C ASP A 330 -35.10 10.14 -4.11
N GLN A 331 -34.59 9.75 -5.30
CA GLN A 331 -33.34 8.98 -5.40
C GLN A 331 -32.12 9.75 -4.86
N ASP A 332 -32.03 11.07 -5.08
CA ASP A 332 -30.90 11.88 -4.66
C ASP A 332 -30.87 11.99 -3.13
N GLU A 333 -32.02 12.22 -2.50
CA GLU A 333 -32.11 12.29 -1.04
C GLU A 333 -31.88 10.92 -0.39
N ALA A 334 -32.35 9.83 -1.02
CA ALA A 334 -32.08 8.47 -0.55
C ALA A 334 -30.60 8.14 -0.59
N VAL A 335 -29.92 8.45 -1.71
CA VAL A 335 -28.46 8.31 -1.85
C VAL A 335 -27.73 9.15 -0.82
N LYS A 336 -28.12 10.40 -0.61
CA LYS A 336 -27.51 11.29 0.37
C LYS A 336 -27.64 10.74 1.80
N ARG A 337 -28.79 10.24 2.18
CA ARG A 337 -29.01 9.61 3.50
C ARG A 337 -28.27 8.30 3.63
N TYR A 338 -28.27 7.49 2.60
CA TYR A 338 -27.49 6.26 2.56
C TYR A 338 -25.99 6.57 2.74
N ARG A 339 -25.46 7.51 1.98
CA ARG A 339 -24.07 7.96 2.11
C ARG A 339 -23.79 8.54 3.50
N HIS A 340 -24.75 9.25 4.08
CA HIS A 340 -24.63 9.70 5.47
C HIS A 340 -24.63 8.55 6.48
N ALA A 341 -25.41 7.50 6.23
CA ALA A 341 -25.48 6.31 7.08
C ALA A 341 -24.26 5.38 6.90
N ILE A 342 -23.76 5.24 5.65
CA ILE A 342 -22.51 4.51 5.35
C ILE A 342 -21.29 5.39 5.67
N GLY A 343 -21.44 6.69 5.72
CA GLY A 343 -20.41 7.63 6.16
C GLY A 343 -19.95 7.40 7.60
N MET A 344 -20.25 6.22 8.14
CA MET A 344 -19.71 5.77 9.41
C MET A 344 -18.24 5.41 9.21
N ALA A 345 -17.46 5.84 10.17
CA ALA A 345 -16.05 5.52 10.24
C ALA A 345 -15.84 3.99 10.21
N ARG A 346 -15.02 3.50 9.28
CA ARG A 346 -14.77 2.07 9.05
C ARG A 346 -13.31 1.76 8.85
N ARG A 347 -12.93 0.53 9.06
CA ARG A 347 -11.58 0.05 8.83
C ARG A 347 -11.57 -0.83 7.60
N ILE A 348 -11.00 -0.30 6.51
CA ILE A 348 -10.87 -0.98 5.22
C ILE A 348 -9.42 -1.11 4.75
N ASP A 349 -8.50 -0.37 5.39
CA ASP A 349 -7.06 -0.56 5.20
C ASP A 349 -6.51 -1.51 6.26
N PHE A 350 -5.63 -2.40 5.83
CA PHE A 350 -5.06 -3.44 6.69
C PHE A 350 -3.58 -3.66 6.42
N LEU A 351 -2.89 -4.17 7.44
CA LEU A 351 -1.61 -4.85 7.33
C LEU A 351 -1.78 -6.27 7.89
N PHE A 352 -1.52 -7.27 7.07
CA PHE A 352 -1.51 -8.67 7.44
C PHE A 352 -0.10 -9.23 7.39
N SER A 353 0.26 -10.06 8.35
CA SER A 353 1.59 -10.65 8.43
C SER A 353 1.56 -12.14 8.71
N MET A 354 2.60 -12.85 8.25
CA MET A 354 2.88 -14.24 8.58
C MET A 354 4.37 -14.37 8.90
N ALA A 355 4.68 -14.84 10.11
CA ALA A 355 6.05 -14.98 10.62
C ALA A 355 6.92 -13.72 10.52
N PHE A 356 6.31 -12.55 10.26
CA PHE A 356 7.03 -11.29 10.10
C PHE A 356 7.39 -10.73 11.48
N MET A 357 8.69 -10.62 11.76
CA MET A 357 9.21 -10.03 13.02
C MET A 357 8.49 -10.54 14.28
N SER A 358 8.20 -11.85 14.33
CA SER A 358 7.36 -12.48 15.37
C SER A 358 7.87 -12.32 16.80
N ASN A 359 9.16 -11.99 16.98
CA ASN A 359 9.79 -11.74 18.29
C ASN A 359 9.84 -10.24 18.66
N ALA A 360 9.40 -9.36 17.78
CA ALA A 360 9.35 -7.93 18.04
C ALA A 360 8.03 -7.55 18.73
N CYS A 361 8.10 -6.51 19.54
CA CYS A 361 6.92 -5.83 20.00
C CYS A 361 6.36 -4.94 18.89
N LEU A 362 5.05 -4.94 18.68
CA LEU A 362 4.38 -4.16 17.67
C LEU A 362 3.52 -3.08 18.29
N THR A 363 3.69 -1.85 17.83
CA THR A 363 2.71 -0.77 18.00
C THR A 363 2.15 -0.37 16.65
N GLN A 364 0.89 0.06 16.63
CA GLN A 364 0.21 0.55 15.43
C GLN A 364 -0.42 1.91 15.71
N GLU A 365 -0.31 2.81 14.76
CA GLU A 365 -0.93 4.15 14.84
C GLU A 365 -1.49 4.58 13.47
N LEU A 366 -2.44 5.52 13.50
CA LEU A 366 -2.95 6.15 12.27
C LEU A 366 -1.93 7.15 11.73
N PHE A 367 -1.62 7.01 10.44
CA PHE A 367 -0.82 7.96 9.70
C PHE A 367 -1.72 8.95 8.95
N GLY A 368 -1.32 10.21 8.91
CA GLY A 368 -2.03 11.23 8.14
C GLY A 368 -3.28 11.80 8.81
N LYS A 369 -3.63 11.32 10.02
CA LYS A 369 -4.76 11.86 10.76
C LYS A 369 -4.47 13.30 11.19
N PRO A 370 -5.35 14.27 10.88
CA PRO A 370 -5.21 15.64 11.33
C PRO A 370 -5.17 15.77 12.86
N ALA A 371 -4.35 16.67 13.37
CA ALA A 371 -4.26 16.90 14.81
C ALA A 371 -5.54 17.54 15.37
N MET A 372 -6.20 18.37 14.57
CA MET A 372 -7.47 19.02 14.93
C MET A 372 -8.49 18.87 13.80
N MET A 373 -9.77 18.84 14.16
CA MET A 373 -10.85 18.85 13.18
C MET A 373 -10.76 20.13 12.32
N GLY A 374 -10.76 19.94 10.99
CA GLY A 374 -10.63 21.02 10.01
C GLY A 374 -9.23 21.29 9.52
N ASP A 375 -8.20 20.65 10.10
CA ASP A 375 -6.87 20.65 9.49
C ASP A 375 -6.89 19.90 8.15
N PRO A 376 -6.01 20.27 7.20
CA PRO A 376 -5.97 19.61 5.91
C PRO A 376 -5.53 18.14 6.05
N SER A 377 -6.19 17.26 5.29
CA SER A 377 -5.79 15.86 5.13
C SER A 377 -4.98 15.68 3.84
N SER A 378 -4.07 14.71 3.83
CA SER A 378 -3.27 14.36 2.65
C SER A 378 -3.91 13.26 1.79
N SER A 379 -4.95 12.59 2.28
CA SER A 379 -5.81 11.61 1.60
C SER A 379 -7.17 11.56 2.28
N ASP A 380 -8.15 10.93 1.65
CA ASP A 380 -9.44 10.57 2.24
C ASP A 380 -9.36 9.36 3.18
N HIS A 381 -8.26 8.60 3.10
CA HIS A 381 -7.91 7.54 4.03
C HIS A 381 -6.89 8.01 5.07
N TYR A 382 -6.84 7.31 6.20
CA TYR A 382 -5.72 7.31 7.12
C TYR A 382 -4.88 6.05 6.90
N GLY A 383 -3.55 6.20 6.82
CA GLY A 383 -2.65 5.05 6.72
C GLY A 383 -2.50 4.33 8.05
N LEU A 384 -1.99 3.12 8.01
CA LEU A 384 -1.60 2.35 9.18
C LEU A 384 -0.08 2.27 9.25
N LEU A 385 0.50 2.86 10.30
CA LEU A 385 1.93 2.81 10.58
C LEU A 385 2.20 1.80 11.69
N ASN A 386 2.86 0.70 11.34
CA ASN A 386 3.34 -0.30 12.27
C ASN A 386 4.80 -0.01 12.66
N THR A 387 5.10 -0.04 13.95
CA THR A 387 6.45 0.02 14.47
C THR A 387 6.76 -1.26 15.22
N TYR A 388 7.70 -2.05 14.70
CA TYR A 388 8.24 -3.25 15.33
C TYR A 388 9.48 -2.87 16.12
N SER A 389 9.53 -3.19 17.43
CA SER A 389 10.67 -2.93 18.29
C SER A 389 11.20 -4.23 18.87
N TYR A 390 12.52 -4.44 18.80
CA TYR A 390 13.19 -5.58 19.44
C TYR A 390 13.55 -5.31 20.91
N GLN A 391 13.35 -4.08 21.39
CA GLN A 391 13.56 -3.73 22.78
C GLN A 391 12.25 -3.87 23.56
N ARG A 392 12.13 -4.90 24.40
CA ARG A 392 10.97 -5.16 25.24
C ARG A 392 10.53 -3.96 26.10
N ARG A 393 11.45 -3.07 26.46
CA ARG A 393 11.15 -1.87 27.27
C ARG A 393 10.22 -0.88 26.56
N ASP A 394 10.24 -0.87 25.24
CA ASP A 394 9.38 0.07 24.46
C ASP A 394 7.90 -0.33 24.48
N CYS A 395 7.62 -1.57 24.84
CA CYS A 395 6.26 -2.10 24.96
C CYS A 395 5.66 -2.02 26.36
N GLU A 396 6.50 -1.89 27.39
CA GLU A 396 6.06 -1.85 28.78
C GLU A 396 5.74 -0.42 29.28
N GLN A 397 6.06 0.61 28.47
CA GLN A 397 5.98 2.03 28.86
C GLN A 397 4.81 2.81 28.23
N ARG A 398 3.87 2.14 27.54
CA ARG A 398 2.68 2.83 26.99
C ARG A 398 1.36 2.25 27.44
#